data_7843244460de1c1d06bb164e9df31f87
#
_entry.id   7843244460de1c1d06bb164e9df31f87
#
_cell.length_a   1.000
_cell.length_b   1.000
_cell.length_c   1.000
_cell.angle_alpha   90.00
_cell.angle_beta   90.00
_cell.angle_gamma   90.00
#
_symmetry.space_group_name_H-M   'P 1'
#
loop_
_entity.id
_entity.type
_entity.pdbx_description
1 polymer ?
#
loop_
_entity_poly.entity_id
_entity_poly.type
_entity_poly.pdbx_seq_one_letter_code
_entity_poly.pdbx_strand_id
1 'polypeptide(L)'
;NGMAVAEFLESHPKVAYVNYCGLESSPYHALAEKYLPNGSCGVVSFGLAGGREAASIFMKNLKLAAIETHVADARTCCLNPASSTHRQMNDEQLKAAGVPAELVRMSCGLESSEDLIADIAQALDKI
;
A
#
# COMPACT_ATOMS: atom_id res chain seq x y z
N ASN A 1 -3.21 -7.50 -10.29
CA ASN A 1 -3.31 -6.11 -9.83
C ASN A 1 -2.25 -5.77 -8.76
N GLY A 2 -2.03 -6.64 -7.76
CA GLY A 2 -1.03 -6.38 -6.71
C GLY A 2 0.37 -6.09 -7.27
N MET A 3 0.84 -6.86 -8.24
CA MET A 3 2.15 -6.65 -8.88
C MET A 3 2.19 -5.31 -9.63
N ALA A 4 1.21 -5.03 -10.48
CA ALA A 4 1.16 -3.79 -11.25
C ALA A 4 1.15 -2.54 -10.35
N VAL A 5 0.37 -2.58 -9.27
CA VAL A 5 0.33 -1.51 -8.26
C VAL A 5 1.67 -1.38 -7.54
N ALA A 6 2.30 -2.50 -7.15
CA ALA A 6 3.58 -2.48 -6.46
C ALA A 6 4.71 -1.90 -7.33
N GLU A 7 4.80 -2.29 -8.60
CA GLU A 7 5.77 -1.75 -9.57
C GLU A 7 5.58 -0.25 -9.80
N PHE A 8 4.33 0.19 -9.96
CA PHE A 8 4.02 1.61 -10.09
C PHE A 8 4.47 2.41 -8.86
N LEU A 9 4.12 1.94 -7.66
CA LEU A 9 4.48 2.59 -6.41
C LEU A 9 5.99 2.64 -6.19
N GLU A 10 6.72 1.55 -6.51
CA GLU A 10 8.17 1.48 -6.37
C GLU A 10 8.89 2.52 -7.23
N SER A 11 8.35 2.81 -8.42
CA SER A 11 8.91 3.81 -9.33
C SER A 11 8.55 5.26 -8.97
N HIS A 12 7.63 5.50 -8.03
CA HIS A 12 7.07 6.82 -7.80
C HIS A 12 7.88 7.62 -6.77
N PRO A 13 8.30 8.89 -7.06
CA PRO A 13 9.22 9.66 -6.21
C PRO A 13 8.65 10.06 -4.84
N LYS A 14 7.33 10.05 -4.67
CA LYS A 14 6.65 10.35 -3.38
C LYS A 14 6.48 9.11 -2.49
N VAL A 15 6.88 7.93 -2.96
CA VAL A 15 6.86 6.68 -2.21
C VAL A 15 8.28 6.39 -1.70
N ALA A 16 8.40 6.21 -0.38
CA ALA A 16 9.69 5.99 0.27
C ALA A 16 10.12 4.52 0.21
N TYR A 17 9.17 3.60 0.29
CA TYR A 17 9.40 2.15 0.21
C TYR A 17 8.11 1.42 -0.16
N VAL A 18 8.26 0.22 -0.74
CA VAL A 18 7.18 -0.72 -1.02
C VAL A 18 7.53 -2.08 -0.45
N ASN A 19 6.59 -2.69 0.27
CA ASN A 19 6.70 -4.05 0.77
C ASN A 19 5.76 -4.95 -0.04
N TYR A 20 6.33 -5.69 -0.97
CA TYR A 20 5.62 -6.66 -1.79
C TYR A 20 6.59 -7.75 -2.23
N CYS A 21 6.31 -9.00 -1.84
CA CYS A 21 7.24 -10.11 -2.06
C CYS A 21 7.44 -10.49 -3.54
N GLY A 22 6.55 -10.05 -4.43
CA GLY A 22 6.66 -10.26 -5.87
C GLY A 22 7.68 -9.34 -6.56
N LEU A 23 8.07 -8.22 -5.95
CA LEU A 23 9.09 -7.32 -6.51
C LEU A 23 10.48 -7.95 -6.42
N GLU A 24 11.29 -7.81 -7.47
CA GLU A 24 12.69 -8.29 -7.48
C GLU A 24 13.56 -7.64 -6.40
N SER A 25 13.24 -6.40 -6.03
CA SER A 25 13.90 -5.65 -4.96
C SER A 25 13.57 -6.17 -3.55
N SER A 26 12.52 -6.98 -3.41
CA SER A 26 12.10 -7.50 -2.11
C SER A 26 13.11 -8.53 -1.57
N PRO A 27 13.52 -8.43 -0.28
CA PRO A 27 14.37 -9.44 0.34
C PRO A 27 13.71 -10.82 0.44
N TYR A 28 12.41 -10.90 0.19
CA TYR A 28 11.62 -12.13 0.22
C TYR A 28 11.28 -12.67 -1.17
N HIS A 29 11.80 -12.05 -2.24
CA HIS A 29 11.46 -12.43 -3.62
C HIS A 29 11.77 -13.89 -3.91
N ALA A 30 12.98 -14.37 -3.58
CA ALA A 30 13.38 -15.76 -3.79
C ALA A 30 12.50 -16.77 -3.02
N LEU A 31 12.00 -16.39 -1.84
CA LEU A 31 11.04 -17.21 -1.10
C LEU A 31 9.67 -17.21 -1.76
N ALA A 32 9.25 -16.05 -2.28
CA ALA A 32 8.00 -15.95 -3.03
C ALA A 32 8.02 -16.82 -4.29
N GLU A 33 9.08 -16.79 -5.07
CA GLU A 33 9.23 -17.67 -6.23
C GLU A 33 9.16 -19.16 -5.85
N LYS A 34 9.81 -19.52 -4.74
CA LYS A 34 9.84 -20.91 -4.27
C LYS A 34 8.47 -21.41 -3.78
N TYR A 35 7.74 -20.59 -3.01
CA TYR A 35 6.53 -21.03 -2.30
C TYR A 35 5.24 -20.56 -2.96
N LEU A 36 5.29 -19.55 -3.81
CA LEU A 36 4.16 -18.96 -4.52
C LEU A 36 4.38 -18.98 -6.05
N PRO A 37 4.61 -20.16 -6.66
CA PRO A 37 5.00 -20.25 -8.08
C PRO A 37 3.91 -19.76 -9.06
N ASN A 38 2.67 -19.64 -8.59
CA ASN A 38 1.52 -19.20 -9.41
C ASN A 38 1.17 -17.72 -9.22
N GLY A 39 2.01 -16.96 -8.57
CA GLY A 39 1.82 -15.53 -8.30
C GLY A 39 1.78 -15.18 -6.82
N SER A 40 2.04 -13.91 -6.52
CA SER A 40 2.06 -13.36 -5.18
C SER A 40 0.66 -12.92 -4.72
N CYS A 41 0.55 -12.43 -3.48
CA CYS A 41 -0.73 -11.98 -2.93
C CYS A 41 -1.23 -10.67 -3.55
N GLY A 42 -2.47 -10.28 -3.25
CA GLY A 42 -3.06 -8.99 -3.64
C GLY A 42 -2.78 -7.85 -2.65
N VAL A 43 -2.04 -8.10 -1.55
CA VAL A 43 -1.79 -7.09 -0.53
C VAL A 43 -0.43 -6.44 -0.74
N VAL A 44 -0.43 -5.12 -0.90
CA VAL A 44 0.75 -4.27 -1.01
C VAL A 44 0.76 -3.31 0.17
N SER A 45 1.90 -3.12 0.83
CA SER A 45 2.07 -2.02 1.77
C SER A 45 3.23 -1.11 1.35
N PHE A 46 3.06 0.18 1.59
CA PHE A 46 4.05 1.17 1.17
C PHE A 46 4.06 2.37 2.13
N GLY A 47 5.16 3.07 2.17
CA GLY A 47 5.32 4.28 2.97
C GLY A 47 5.46 5.51 2.09
N LEU A 48 4.81 6.62 2.49
CA LEU A 48 4.87 7.88 1.78
C LEU A 48 5.99 8.78 2.34
N ALA A 49 6.78 9.40 1.45
CA ALA A 49 7.94 10.20 1.82
C ALA A 49 7.60 11.41 2.70
N GLY A 50 6.38 11.93 2.62
CA GLY A 50 5.90 13.05 3.45
C GLY A 50 5.34 12.64 4.82
N GLY A 51 5.53 11.40 5.25
CA GLY A 51 5.14 10.93 6.58
C GLY A 51 3.61 10.84 6.78
N ARG A 52 3.18 11.01 8.04
CA ARG A 52 1.75 10.95 8.45
C ARG A 52 0.84 11.89 7.65
N GLU A 53 1.31 13.12 7.40
CA GLU A 53 0.52 14.12 6.69
C GLU A 53 0.26 13.69 5.24
N ALA A 54 1.30 13.23 4.55
CA ALA A 54 1.19 12.69 3.20
C ALA A 54 0.22 11.50 3.14
N ALA A 55 0.31 10.57 4.09
CA ALA A 55 -0.62 9.44 4.18
C ALA A 55 -2.08 9.91 4.37
N SER A 56 -2.31 10.91 5.22
CA SER A 56 -3.65 11.47 5.42
C SER A 56 -4.20 12.13 4.15
N ILE A 57 -3.38 12.90 3.43
CA ILE A 57 -3.78 13.56 2.18
C ILE A 57 -4.07 12.50 1.11
N PHE A 58 -3.18 11.53 0.95
CA PHE A 58 -3.36 10.42 0.01
C PHE A 58 -4.70 9.70 0.23
N MET A 59 -4.94 9.23 1.45
CA MET A 59 -6.16 8.50 1.80
C MET A 59 -7.44 9.28 1.48
N LYS A 60 -7.46 10.59 1.78
CA LYS A 60 -8.62 11.46 1.51
C LYS A 60 -8.91 11.70 0.02
N ASN A 61 -7.92 11.50 -0.83
CA ASN A 61 -8.03 11.77 -2.26
C ASN A 61 -8.26 10.52 -3.12
N LEU A 62 -8.29 9.32 -2.52
CA LEU A 62 -8.71 8.10 -3.22
C LEU A 62 -10.17 8.22 -3.64
N LYS A 63 -10.49 7.79 -4.87
CA LYS A 63 -11.83 7.87 -5.46
C LYS A 63 -12.40 6.50 -5.80
N LEU A 64 -11.55 5.56 -6.23
CA LEU A 64 -11.92 4.20 -6.59
C LEU A 64 -11.68 3.23 -5.42
N ALA A 65 -10.48 3.26 -4.84
CA ALA A 65 -10.14 2.43 -3.69
C ALA A 65 -10.97 2.83 -2.46
N ALA A 66 -11.62 1.86 -1.84
CA ALA A 66 -12.42 2.07 -0.63
C ALA A 66 -11.53 2.16 0.62
N ILE A 67 -11.88 3.06 1.54
CA ILE A 67 -11.19 3.16 2.85
C ILE A 67 -11.84 2.16 3.79
N GLU A 68 -11.26 0.96 3.85
CA GLU A 68 -11.81 -0.18 4.57
C GLU A 68 -10.69 -1.02 5.20
N THR A 69 -11.03 -1.76 6.25
CA THR A 69 -10.09 -2.69 6.91
C THR A 69 -10.00 -4.07 6.24
N HIS A 70 -10.84 -4.32 5.26
CA HIS A 70 -10.96 -5.61 4.59
C HIS A 70 -9.69 -6.01 3.84
N VAL A 71 -9.51 -7.31 3.70
CA VAL A 71 -8.44 -7.95 2.92
C VAL A 71 -9.09 -9.01 2.04
N ALA A 72 -8.60 -9.14 0.81
CA ALA A 72 -9.13 -10.09 -0.18
C ALA A 72 -10.60 -9.86 -0.55
N ASP A 73 -11.06 -8.62 -0.51
CA ASP A 73 -12.34 -8.21 -1.07
C ASP A 73 -12.23 -8.10 -2.61
N ALA A 74 -13.36 -8.23 -3.30
CA ALA A 74 -13.42 -7.98 -4.75
C ALA A 74 -13.13 -6.51 -5.10
N ARG A 75 -13.39 -5.59 -4.18
CA ARG A 75 -12.99 -4.18 -4.24
C ARG A 75 -11.60 -3.96 -3.68
N THR A 76 -10.87 -3.03 -4.26
CA THR A 76 -9.64 -2.53 -3.65
C THR A 76 -9.95 -1.78 -2.36
N CYS A 77 -9.35 -2.25 -1.26
CA CYS A 77 -9.49 -1.69 0.07
C CYS A 77 -8.16 -1.09 0.54
N CYS A 78 -8.20 0.11 1.07
CA CYS A 78 -7.02 0.87 1.49
C CYS A 78 -7.14 1.30 2.96
N LEU A 79 -6.04 1.18 3.69
CA LEU A 79 -5.97 1.47 5.13
C LEU A 79 -4.66 2.15 5.48
N ASN A 80 -4.73 3.25 6.24
CA ASN A 80 -3.60 3.76 7.01
C ASN A 80 -3.75 3.30 8.47
N PRO A 81 -2.92 2.36 8.97
CA PRO A 81 -3.06 1.81 10.32
C PRO A 81 -2.98 2.88 11.41
N ALA A 82 -2.09 3.86 11.25
CA ALA A 82 -1.86 4.91 12.25
C ALA A 82 -3.10 5.77 12.51
N SER A 83 -3.96 5.97 11.51
CA SER A 83 -5.19 6.76 11.65
C SER A 83 -6.44 5.92 11.95
N SER A 84 -6.35 4.60 11.89
CA SER A 84 -7.48 3.68 12.01
C SER A 84 -7.26 2.60 13.09
N THR A 85 -6.75 1.45 12.73
CA THR A 85 -6.64 0.29 13.62
C THR A 85 -5.67 0.47 14.79
N HIS A 86 -4.66 1.33 14.64
CA HIS A 86 -3.61 1.60 15.64
C HIS A 86 -3.62 3.06 16.12
N ARG A 87 -4.74 3.77 15.98
CA ARG A 87 -4.87 5.21 16.30
C ARG A 87 -4.57 5.60 17.75
N GLN A 88 -4.55 4.63 18.65
CA GLN A 88 -4.25 4.85 20.08
C GLN A 88 -2.75 4.83 20.39
N MET A 89 -1.92 4.43 19.43
CA MET A 89 -0.47 4.36 19.56
C MET A 89 0.18 5.70 19.18
N ASN A 90 1.24 6.06 19.90
CA ASN A 90 2.14 7.15 19.48
C ASN A 90 3.10 6.67 18.37
N ASP A 91 3.87 7.58 17.78
CA ASP A 91 4.73 7.25 16.62
C ASP A 91 5.84 6.25 16.96
N GLU A 92 6.38 6.26 18.19
CA GLU A 92 7.38 5.29 18.63
C GLU A 92 6.78 3.88 18.74
N GLN A 93 5.58 3.80 19.31
CA GLN A 93 4.84 2.54 19.44
C GLN A 93 4.44 1.99 18.05
N LEU A 94 3.99 2.85 17.14
CA LEU A 94 3.67 2.48 15.76
C LEU A 94 4.89 1.92 15.05
N LYS A 95 6.04 2.56 15.16
CA LYS A 95 7.29 2.11 14.57
C LYS A 95 7.75 0.77 15.15
N ALA A 96 7.67 0.61 16.48
CA ALA A 96 8.00 -0.65 17.14
C ALA A 96 7.06 -1.81 16.73
N ALA A 97 5.80 -1.50 16.44
CA ALA A 97 4.81 -2.46 15.95
C ALA A 97 4.94 -2.77 14.45
N GLY A 98 5.89 -2.14 13.72
CA GLY A 98 6.08 -2.33 12.28
C GLY A 98 5.02 -1.66 11.40
N VAL A 99 4.28 -0.70 11.95
CA VAL A 99 3.24 0.07 11.24
C VAL A 99 3.47 1.58 11.38
N PRO A 100 4.59 2.11 10.86
CA PRO A 100 4.93 3.52 11.00
C PRO A 100 3.82 4.43 10.44
N ALA A 101 3.81 5.69 10.86
CA ALA A 101 2.69 6.60 10.62
C ALA A 101 2.39 6.86 9.13
N GLU A 102 3.42 6.78 8.29
CA GLU A 102 3.34 6.93 6.83
C GLU A 102 2.88 5.69 6.07
N LEU A 103 2.75 4.55 6.76
CA LEU A 103 2.42 3.28 6.12
C LEU A 103 0.97 3.26 5.63
N VAL A 104 0.79 2.85 4.40
CA VAL A 104 -0.49 2.54 3.77
C VAL A 104 -0.50 1.06 3.38
N ARG A 105 -1.57 0.35 3.71
CA ARG A 105 -1.82 -1.02 3.26
C ARG A 105 -2.95 -0.99 2.23
N MET A 106 -2.72 -1.57 1.08
CA MET A 106 -3.71 -1.73 0.01
C MET A 106 -3.95 -3.21 -0.28
N SER A 107 -5.18 -3.64 -0.21
CA SER A 107 -5.63 -4.96 -0.68
C SER A 107 -6.27 -4.77 -2.05
N CYS A 108 -5.53 -5.10 -3.12
CA CYS A 108 -5.98 -4.90 -4.49
C CYS A 108 -7.12 -5.87 -4.84
N GLY A 109 -8.19 -5.32 -5.38
CA GLY A 109 -9.37 -6.05 -5.85
C GLY A 109 -9.28 -6.45 -7.33
N LEU A 110 -10.44 -6.58 -7.94
CA LEU A 110 -10.62 -7.09 -9.31
C LEU A 110 -10.85 -5.98 -10.35
N GLU A 111 -10.67 -4.72 -9.97
CA GLU A 111 -10.77 -3.59 -10.88
C GLU A 111 -9.68 -3.66 -11.97
N SER A 112 -9.81 -2.87 -13.04
CA SER A 112 -8.72 -2.68 -14.00
C SER A 112 -7.47 -2.15 -13.29
N SER A 113 -6.31 -2.75 -13.55
CA SER A 113 -5.04 -2.26 -13.00
C SER A 113 -4.73 -0.83 -13.44
N GLU A 114 -5.14 -0.45 -14.64
CA GLU A 114 -4.98 0.91 -15.17
C GLU A 114 -5.80 1.91 -14.38
N ASP A 115 -7.05 1.58 -14.04
CA ASP A 115 -7.93 2.43 -13.24
C ASP A 115 -7.42 2.56 -11.80
N LEU A 116 -6.91 1.48 -11.21
CA LEU A 116 -6.28 1.51 -9.88
C LEU A 116 -5.04 2.40 -9.86
N ILE A 117 -4.16 2.26 -10.86
CA ILE A 117 -2.96 3.08 -10.98
C ILE A 117 -3.34 4.55 -11.19
N ALA A 118 -4.36 4.84 -12.01
CA ALA A 118 -4.84 6.21 -12.22
C ALA A 118 -5.39 6.83 -10.92
N ASP A 119 -6.14 6.05 -10.12
CA ASP A 119 -6.65 6.52 -8.82
C ASP A 119 -5.51 6.80 -7.83
N ILE A 120 -4.52 5.91 -7.74
CA ILE A 120 -3.36 6.08 -6.90
C ILE A 120 -2.53 7.29 -7.34
N ALA A 121 -2.26 7.43 -8.64
CA ALA A 121 -1.49 8.54 -9.21
C ALA A 121 -2.13 9.90 -8.89
N GLN A 122 -3.44 10.05 -9.14
CA GLN A 122 -4.14 11.31 -8.87
C GLN A 122 -4.18 11.64 -7.36
N ALA A 123 -4.19 10.64 -6.47
CA ALA A 123 -4.11 10.84 -5.03
C ALA A 123 -2.69 11.24 -4.59
N LEU A 124 -1.65 10.65 -5.19
CA LEU A 124 -0.25 11.03 -4.98
C LEU A 124 0.05 12.45 -5.48
N ASP A 125 -0.60 12.91 -6.54
CA ASP A 125 -0.44 14.27 -7.06
C ASP A 125 -0.87 15.36 -6.07
N LYS A 126 -1.68 15.01 -5.07
CA LYS A 126 -2.18 15.95 -4.04
C LYS A 126 -1.25 16.13 -2.84
N ILE A 127 -0.23 15.31 -2.73
CA ILE A 127 0.79 15.38 -1.66
C ILE A 127 1.85 16.42 -1.97
#